data_c2ad055c30228ece7ccbaf4826b74e53
#
_entry.id   c2ad055c30228ece7ccbaf4826b74e53
#
_cell.length_a   1.000
_cell.length_b   1.000
_cell.length_c   1.000
_cell.angle_alpha   90.00
_cell.angle_beta   90.00
_cell.angle_gamma   90.00
#
_symmetry.space_group_name_H-M   'P 1'
#
loop_
_entity.id
_entity.type
_entity.pdbx_description
1 polymer ?
#
loop_
_entity_poly.entity_id
_entity_poly.type
_entity_poly.pdbx_seq_one_letter_code
_entity_poly.pdbx_strand_id
1 'polypeptide(L)'
;AMLIVSANDAASVIAWDVGGSVVGFVQQMNAKAAELGCTGTNFTCAHGLFDYGNVSTAQDLAKIAAACAENQTFAQVAGTASYVMPATNLRKAEHTISSSNSLMNSESSNYREYVRWVKGGFTTLAGRCIVAFAEKDGHTYGLVILGCDTPDHLFTACDDLFDWAFASFADRPLVDTKTVLATVD
;
A
#
# COMPACT_ATOMS: atom_id res chain seq x y z
N ALA A 1 -7.59 -11.20 -5.31
CA ALA A 1 -8.35 -11.23 -4.04
C ALA A 1 -7.54 -10.59 -2.89
N MET A 2 -6.28 -11.01 -2.65
CA MET A 2 -5.46 -10.54 -1.52
C MET A 2 -5.38 -9.01 -1.40
N LEU A 3 -5.09 -8.29 -2.47
CA LEU A 3 -4.95 -6.82 -2.43
C LEU A 3 -6.30 -6.08 -2.46
N ILE A 4 -7.30 -6.59 -3.17
CA ILE A 4 -8.59 -5.92 -3.35
C ILE A 4 -9.50 -6.10 -2.13
N VAL A 5 -9.70 -7.35 -1.68
CA VAL A 5 -10.62 -7.67 -0.57
C VAL A 5 -9.89 -8.13 0.69
N SER A 6 -8.56 -7.99 0.72
CA SER A 6 -7.74 -8.39 1.87
C SER A 6 -7.94 -9.86 2.28
N ALA A 7 -8.06 -10.77 1.30
CA ALA A 7 -8.31 -12.19 1.51
C ALA A 7 -7.09 -12.87 2.14
N ASN A 8 -7.20 -13.29 3.40
CA ASN A 8 -6.12 -13.92 4.17
C ASN A 8 -5.74 -15.31 3.63
N ASP A 9 -6.72 -16.08 3.17
CA ASP A 9 -6.55 -17.37 2.52
C ASP A 9 -5.76 -17.23 1.21
N ALA A 10 -6.06 -16.19 0.40
CA ALA A 10 -5.29 -15.91 -0.81
C ALA A 10 -3.82 -15.56 -0.50
N ALA A 11 -3.56 -14.81 0.57
CA ALA A 11 -2.19 -14.54 1.03
C ALA A 11 -1.46 -15.82 1.42
N SER A 12 -2.14 -16.73 2.12
CA SER A 12 -1.57 -18.03 2.52
C SER A 12 -1.29 -18.93 1.33
N VAL A 13 -2.18 -18.96 0.33
CA VAL A 13 -1.98 -19.74 -0.91
C VAL A 13 -0.78 -19.22 -1.70
N ILE A 14 -0.68 -17.89 -1.88
CA ILE A 14 0.46 -17.29 -2.56
C ILE A 14 1.77 -17.57 -1.81
N ALA A 15 1.74 -17.49 -0.47
CA ALA A 15 2.91 -17.79 0.35
C ALA A 15 3.36 -19.24 0.19
N TRP A 16 2.42 -20.18 0.11
CA TRP A 16 2.73 -21.57 -0.13
C TRP A 16 3.32 -21.81 -1.53
N ASP A 17 2.70 -21.23 -2.55
CA ASP A 17 3.10 -21.43 -3.95
C ASP A 17 4.49 -20.83 -4.23
N VAL A 18 4.73 -19.59 -3.78
CA VAL A 18 5.99 -18.87 -4.03
C VAL A 18 7.11 -19.31 -3.09
N GLY A 19 6.80 -19.55 -1.82
CA GLY A 19 7.78 -19.88 -0.78
C GLY A 19 8.03 -21.38 -0.59
N GLY A 20 7.29 -22.25 -1.29
CA GLY A 20 7.29 -23.69 -1.06
C GLY A 20 6.66 -24.09 0.28
N SER A 21 6.45 -23.13 1.17
CA SER A 21 5.73 -23.22 2.44
C SER A 21 5.45 -21.83 2.97
N VAL A 22 4.46 -21.68 3.86
CA VAL A 22 4.18 -20.39 4.51
C VAL A 22 5.40 -19.91 5.32
N VAL A 23 6.10 -20.80 6.00
CA VAL A 23 7.32 -20.48 6.75
C VAL A 23 8.44 -20.00 5.83
N GLY A 24 8.68 -20.70 4.71
CA GLY A 24 9.67 -20.30 3.71
C GLY A 24 9.38 -18.93 3.11
N PHE A 25 8.10 -18.65 2.85
CA PHE A 25 7.70 -17.32 2.35
C PHE A 25 7.92 -16.20 3.39
N VAL A 26 7.58 -16.44 4.66
CA VAL A 26 7.82 -15.48 5.75
C VAL A 26 9.32 -15.20 5.92
N GLN A 27 10.19 -16.19 5.75
CA GLN A 27 11.64 -15.97 5.72
C GLN A 27 12.05 -15.05 4.55
N GLN A 28 11.46 -15.24 3.36
CA GLN A 28 11.70 -14.35 2.22
C GLN A 28 11.17 -12.92 2.47
N MET A 29 10.00 -12.77 3.11
CA MET A 29 9.47 -11.46 3.51
C MET A 29 10.44 -10.73 4.44
N ASN A 30 10.97 -11.39 5.47
CA ASN A 30 11.92 -10.82 6.40
C ASN A 30 13.27 -10.50 5.73
N ALA A 31 13.75 -11.35 4.84
CA ALA A 31 14.96 -11.08 4.05
C ALA A 31 14.77 -9.84 3.16
N LYS A 32 13.61 -9.70 2.52
CA LYS A 32 13.29 -8.52 1.69
C LYS A 32 13.15 -7.25 2.53
N ALA A 33 12.55 -7.33 3.70
CA ALA A 33 12.48 -6.20 4.63
C ALA A 33 13.90 -5.74 5.05
N ALA A 34 14.78 -6.68 5.37
CA ALA A 34 16.17 -6.36 5.70
C ALA A 34 16.93 -5.73 4.51
N GLU A 35 16.75 -6.25 3.29
CA GLU A 35 17.30 -5.68 2.04
C GLU A 35 16.85 -4.22 1.83
N LEU A 36 15.60 -3.90 2.16
CA LEU A 36 15.05 -2.55 2.09
C LEU A 36 15.49 -1.65 3.27
N GLY A 37 16.31 -2.17 4.17
CA GLY A 37 16.79 -1.43 5.34
C GLY A 37 15.74 -1.24 6.43
N CYS A 38 14.77 -2.15 6.54
CA CYS A 38 13.76 -2.16 7.59
C CYS A 38 14.35 -2.79 8.86
N THR A 39 14.63 -1.97 9.87
CA THR A 39 15.29 -2.42 11.11
C THR A 39 14.34 -2.67 12.26
N GLY A 40 13.10 -2.19 12.18
CA GLY A 40 12.04 -2.38 13.17
C GLY A 40 10.92 -3.32 12.71
N THR A 41 11.19 -4.15 11.68
CA THR A 41 10.18 -5.02 11.08
C THR A 41 10.54 -6.48 11.27
N ASN A 42 9.56 -7.27 11.71
CA ASN A 42 9.61 -8.73 11.71
C ASN A 42 8.24 -9.28 11.33
N PHE A 43 8.18 -10.06 10.28
CA PHE A 43 6.98 -10.76 9.84
C PHE A 43 6.95 -12.18 10.39
N THR A 44 5.79 -12.62 10.88
CA THR A 44 5.54 -14.00 11.36
C THR A 44 4.49 -14.72 10.52
N CYS A 45 3.76 -13.98 9.67
CA CYS A 45 2.73 -14.53 8.79
C CYS A 45 2.62 -13.72 7.49
N ALA A 46 2.00 -14.34 6.48
CA ALA A 46 1.79 -13.70 5.17
C ALA A 46 0.52 -12.83 5.10
N HIS A 47 -0.43 -13.02 6.01
CA HIS A 47 -1.78 -12.44 5.96
C HIS A 47 -2.01 -11.26 6.91
N GLY A 48 -1.11 -11.03 7.88
CA GLY A 48 -1.20 -9.89 8.79
C GLY A 48 -2.20 -10.02 9.94
N LEU A 49 -2.76 -11.21 10.20
CA LEU A 49 -3.49 -11.44 11.44
C LEU A 49 -2.55 -11.31 12.63
N PHE A 50 -3.13 -10.97 13.79
CA PHE A 50 -2.37 -10.67 14.97
C PHE A 50 -1.47 -11.83 15.42
N ASP A 51 -0.21 -11.49 15.64
CA ASP A 51 0.80 -12.28 16.32
C ASP A 51 1.77 -11.31 17.02
N TYR A 52 2.20 -11.63 18.25
CA TYR A 52 3.10 -10.75 19.01
C TYR A 52 4.45 -10.50 18.35
N GLY A 53 4.91 -11.41 17.51
CA GLY A 53 6.14 -11.27 16.75
C GLY A 53 5.97 -10.51 15.43
N ASN A 54 4.74 -10.28 14.98
CA ASN A 54 4.45 -9.60 13.72
C ASN A 54 4.43 -8.08 13.93
N VAL A 55 5.58 -7.45 13.82
CA VAL A 55 5.79 -6.04 14.16
C VAL A 55 6.40 -5.26 13.01
N SER A 56 6.10 -3.97 12.94
CA SER A 56 6.72 -3.04 12.00
C SER A 56 6.66 -1.60 12.55
N THR A 57 7.24 -0.67 11.81
CA THR A 57 7.16 0.77 12.05
C THR A 57 6.60 1.50 10.85
N ALA A 58 6.06 2.70 11.03
CA ALA A 58 5.58 3.51 9.91
C ALA A 58 6.71 3.81 8.91
N GLN A 59 7.93 4.05 9.40
CA GLN A 59 9.10 4.29 8.55
C GLN A 59 9.47 3.06 7.71
N ASP A 60 9.46 1.87 8.28
CA ASP A 60 9.78 0.65 7.54
C ASP A 60 8.68 0.31 6.52
N LEU A 61 7.41 0.45 6.92
CA LEU A 61 6.30 0.27 5.98
C LEU A 61 6.33 1.28 4.83
N ALA A 62 6.81 2.51 5.07
CA ALA A 62 7.01 3.48 4.00
C ALA A 62 8.06 3.02 2.98
N LYS A 63 9.18 2.41 3.43
CA LYS A 63 10.20 1.82 2.55
C LYS A 63 9.63 0.66 1.73
N ILE A 64 8.90 -0.25 2.39
CA ILE A 64 8.25 -1.38 1.73
C ILE A 64 7.23 -0.87 0.70
N ALA A 65 6.41 0.11 1.07
CA ALA A 65 5.41 0.71 0.21
C ALA A 65 6.02 1.41 -1.01
N ALA A 66 7.13 2.12 -0.84
CA ALA A 66 7.87 2.73 -1.95
C ALA A 66 8.35 1.67 -2.95
N ALA A 67 8.96 0.58 -2.46
CA ALA A 67 9.38 -0.54 -3.31
C ALA A 67 8.18 -1.22 -4.03
N CYS A 68 7.02 -1.31 -3.37
CA CYS A 68 5.80 -1.79 -4.00
C CYS A 68 5.29 -0.84 -5.09
N ALA A 69 5.36 0.47 -4.87
CA ALA A 69 4.90 1.48 -5.82
C ALA A 69 5.70 1.48 -7.13
N GLU A 70 6.98 1.12 -7.09
CA GLU A 70 7.82 0.94 -8.28
C GLU A 70 7.40 -0.26 -9.15
N ASN A 71 6.65 -1.21 -8.58
CA ASN A 71 6.15 -2.38 -9.30
C ASN A 71 4.80 -2.08 -9.95
N GLN A 72 4.79 -1.89 -11.27
CA GLN A 72 3.58 -1.55 -12.04
C GLN A 72 2.45 -2.59 -11.87
N THR A 73 2.78 -3.88 -11.82
CA THR A 73 1.77 -4.94 -11.63
C THR A 73 1.14 -4.83 -10.24
N PHE A 74 1.95 -4.60 -9.20
CA PHE A 74 1.44 -4.38 -7.86
C PHE A 74 0.53 -3.15 -7.82
N ALA A 75 0.99 -2.02 -8.33
CA ALA A 75 0.23 -0.76 -8.34
C ALA A 75 -1.11 -0.91 -9.07
N GLN A 76 -1.12 -1.57 -10.23
CA GLN A 76 -2.34 -1.87 -10.97
C GLN A 76 -3.33 -2.72 -10.18
N VAL A 77 -2.88 -3.82 -9.58
CA VAL A 77 -3.75 -4.71 -8.81
C VAL A 77 -4.23 -4.04 -7.52
N ALA A 78 -3.35 -3.34 -6.80
CA ALA A 78 -3.70 -2.64 -5.56
C ALA A 78 -4.64 -1.44 -5.81
N GLY A 79 -4.53 -0.80 -6.99
CA GLY A 79 -5.40 0.29 -7.45
C GLY A 79 -6.72 -0.17 -8.06
N THR A 80 -6.98 -1.48 -8.14
CA THR A 80 -8.23 -2.01 -8.71
C THR A 80 -9.36 -1.91 -7.69
N ALA A 81 -10.34 -1.05 -7.96
CA ALA A 81 -11.49 -0.87 -7.08
C ALA A 81 -12.47 -2.07 -7.13
N SER A 82 -12.63 -2.68 -8.30
CA SER A 82 -13.52 -3.83 -8.49
C SER A 82 -13.00 -4.76 -9.59
N TYR A 83 -13.17 -6.06 -9.41
CA TYR A 83 -12.74 -7.08 -10.37
C TYR A 83 -13.74 -8.22 -10.46
N VAL A 84 -14.09 -8.63 -11.69
CA VAL A 84 -14.94 -9.78 -11.94
C VAL A 84 -14.08 -11.04 -11.98
N MET A 85 -14.19 -11.85 -10.95
CA MET A 85 -13.54 -13.16 -10.88
C MET A 85 -14.26 -14.12 -11.85
N PRO A 86 -13.57 -14.74 -12.81
CA PRO A 86 -14.19 -15.66 -13.74
C PRO A 86 -14.66 -16.94 -13.05
N ALA A 87 -15.56 -17.67 -13.71
CA ALA A 87 -15.94 -19.01 -13.29
C ALA A 87 -14.72 -19.95 -13.26
N THR A 88 -14.72 -20.88 -12.32
CA THR A 88 -13.67 -21.88 -12.13
C THR A 88 -14.26 -23.30 -12.18
N ASN A 89 -13.42 -24.31 -12.09
CA ASN A 89 -13.87 -25.71 -11.95
C ASN A 89 -14.71 -25.93 -10.68
N LEU A 90 -14.44 -25.18 -9.61
CA LEU A 90 -15.16 -25.29 -8.33
C LEU A 90 -16.34 -24.33 -8.22
N ARG A 91 -16.22 -23.14 -8.78
CA ARG A 91 -17.27 -22.11 -8.80
C ARG A 91 -17.72 -21.85 -10.22
N LYS A 92 -18.94 -22.28 -10.56
CA LYS A 92 -19.48 -22.23 -11.93
C LYS A 92 -19.96 -20.84 -12.37
N ALA A 93 -20.17 -19.91 -11.42
CA ALA A 93 -20.59 -18.53 -11.72
C ALA A 93 -19.46 -17.54 -11.48
N GLU A 94 -19.38 -16.52 -12.31
CA GLU A 94 -18.58 -15.34 -12.06
C GLU A 94 -19.03 -14.65 -10.77
N HIS A 95 -18.11 -13.92 -10.13
CA HIS A 95 -18.46 -13.05 -9.01
C HIS A 95 -17.55 -11.84 -8.96
N THR A 96 -18.13 -10.72 -8.57
CA THR A 96 -17.38 -9.46 -8.40
C THR A 96 -16.82 -9.39 -6.99
N ILE A 97 -15.55 -9.03 -6.92
CA ILE A 97 -14.89 -8.60 -5.68
C ILE A 97 -14.65 -7.08 -5.78
N SER A 98 -14.89 -6.35 -4.70
CA SER A 98 -14.71 -4.90 -4.66
C SER A 98 -13.90 -4.49 -3.44
N SER A 99 -13.08 -3.47 -3.59
CA SER A 99 -12.31 -2.92 -2.48
C SER A 99 -13.26 -2.39 -1.39
N SER A 100 -12.98 -2.76 -0.15
CA SER A 100 -13.69 -2.22 1.01
C SER A 100 -13.13 -0.87 1.47
N ASN A 101 -12.11 -0.35 0.80
CA ASN A 101 -11.47 0.90 1.22
C ASN A 101 -12.24 2.11 0.68
N SER A 102 -12.72 2.95 1.60
CA SER A 102 -13.53 4.12 1.28
C SER A 102 -12.82 5.16 0.43
N LEU A 103 -11.48 5.27 0.49
CA LEU A 103 -10.72 6.21 -0.35
C LEU A 103 -10.78 5.87 -1.84
N MET A 104 -11.05 4.61 -2.19
CA MET A 104 -11.15 4.13 -3.58
C MET A 104 -12.58 3.87 -4.06
N ASN A 105 -13.56 4.00 -3.18
CA ASN A 105 -14.97 3.81 -3.52
C ASN A 105 -15.61 5.15 -3.89
N SER A 106 -15.93 5.35 -5.16
CA SER A 106 -16.51 6.61 -5.67
C SER A 106 -17.86 7.00 -5.06
N GLU A 107 -18.54 6.07 -4.40
CA GLU A 107 -19.80 6.33 -3.70
C GLU A 107 -19.57 6.77 -2.23
N SER A 108 -18.34 6.68 -1.75
CA SER A 108 -17.98 7.06 -0.37
C SER A 108 -17.70 8.56 -0.27
N SER A 109 -18.10 9.18 0.85
CA SER A 109 -17.70 10.55 1.21
C SER A 109 -16.19 10.72 1.38
N ASN A 110 -15.49 9.62 1.65
CA ASN A 110 -14.03 9.59 1.80
C ASN A 110 -13.30 9.34 0.48
N TYR A 111 -14.00 9.20 -0.64
CA TYR A 111 -13.40 8.99 -1.95
C TYR A 111 -12.48 10.16 -2.32
N ARG A 112 -11.28 9.83 -2.81
CA ARG A 112 -10.32 10.82 -3.33
C ARG A 112 -9.81 10.36 -4.70
N GLU A 113 -10.15 11.11 -5.72
CA GLU A 113 -9.78 10.81 -7.12
C GLU A 113 -8.27 10.70 -7.34
N TYR A 114 -7.50 11.43 -6.55
CA TYR A 114 -6.04 11.41 -6.61
C TYR A 114 -5.41 10.18 -5.95
N VAL A 115 -6.14 9.36 -5.20
CA VAL A 115 -5.62 8.13 -4.61
C VAL A 115 -5.45 7.07 -5.69
N ARG A 116 -4.24 6.54 -5.83
CA ARG A 116 -3.87 5.54 -6.84
C ARG A 116 -4.02 4.11 -6.35
N TRP A 117 -3.61 3.87 -5.13
CA TRP A 117 -3.83 2.58 -4.47
C TRP A 117 -3.74 2.72 -2.95
N VAL A 118 -4.35 1.76 -2.29
CA VAL A 118 -4.43 1.74 -0.83
C VAL A 118 -4.49 0.30 -0.32
N LYS A 119 -3.83 0.06 0.82
CA LYS A 119 -3.99 -1.17 1.59
C LYS A 119 -4.22 -0.83 3.04
N GLY A 120 -5.40 -1.19 3.54
CA GLY A 120 -5.77 -1.06 4.94
C GLY A 120 -5.64 -2.39 5.70
N GLY A 121 -5.66 -2.30 7.02
CA GLY A 121 -5.72 -3.42 7.94
C GLY A 121 -6.29 -2.99 9.29
N PHE A 122 -6.88 -3.95 10.01
CA PHE A 122 -7.38 -3.74 11.34
C PHE A 122 -7.25 -5.01 12.18
N THR A 123 -6.74 -4.86 13.37
CA THR A 123 -6.92 -5.80 14.48
C THR A 123 -7.18 -5.00 15.75
N THR A 124 -7.81 -5.61 16.75
CA THR A 124 -8.13 -4.92 18.02
C THR A 124 -6.90 -4.32 18.69
N LEU A 125 -5.74 -4.95 18.57
CA LEU A 125 -4.50 -4.49 19.23
C LEU A 125 -3.69 -3.53 18.34
N ALA A 126 -3.69 -3.71 17.03
CA ALA A 126 -2.98 -2.82 16.12
C ALA A 126 -3.74 -1.52 15.83
N GLY A 127 -5.04 -1.48 16.12
CA GLY A 127 -5.88 -0.40 15.64
C GLY A 127 -6.07 -0.44 14.12
N ARG A 128 -6.53 0.65 13.55
CA ARG A 128 -6.66 0.82 12.10
C ARG A 128 -5.35 1.30 11.52
N CYS A 129 -4.91 0.59 10.50
CA CYS A 129 -3.67 0.90 9.81
C CYS A 129 -3.94 1.08 8.32
N ILE A 130 -3.22 1.97 7.67
CA ILE A 130 -3.34 2.20 6.23
C ILE A 130 -1.99 2.59 5.63
N VAL A 131 -1.77 2.09 4.43
CA VAL A 131 -0.75 2.59 3.50
C VAL A 131 -1.49 3.04 2.25
N ALA A 132 -1.24 4.25 1.79
CA ALA A 132 -1.87 4.79 0.59
C ALA A 132 -0.88 5.57 -0.26
N PHE A 133 -1.09 5.56 -1.57
CA PHE A 133 -0.37 6.39 -2.54
C PHE A 133 -1.35 7.26 -3.31
N ALA A 134 -0.98 8.52 -3.49
CA ALA A 134 -1.75 9.51 -4.19
C ALA A 134 -0.89 10.21 -5.23
N GLU A 135 -1.49 10.57 -6.35
CA GLU A 135 -0.84 11.32 -7.43
C GLU A 135 -1.74 12.47 -7.86
N LYS A 136 -1.18 13.67 -7.84
CA LYS A 136 -1.85 14.90 -8.25
C LYS A 136 -0.83 15.85 -8.87
N ASP A 137 -1.18 16.46 -9.99
CA ASP A 137 -0.35 17.46 -10.69
C ASP A 137 1.08 16.98 -11.01
N GLY A 138 1.25 15.68 -11.30
CA GLY A 138 2.54 15.05 -11.59
C GLY A 138 3.38 14.68 -10.37
N HIS A 139 2.91 14.97 -9.15
CA HIS A 139 3.58 14.59 -7.91
C HIS A 139 2.93 13.37 -7.28
N THR A 140 3.75 12.43 -6.83
CA THR A 140 3.30 11.20 -6.15
C THR A 140 3.78 11.20 -4.70
N TYR A 141 2.85 11.03 -3.77
CA TYR A 141 3.15 10.89 -2.34
C TYR A 141 2.57 9.61 -1.79
N GLY A 142 3.33 8.99 -0.88
CA GLY A 142 2.87 7.85 -0.09
C GLY A 142 2.71 8.25 1.37
N LEU A 143 1.70 7.69 2.04
CA LEU A 143 1.51 7.84 3.48
C LEU A 143 1.38 6.49 4.17
N VAL A 144 1.75 6.46 5.44
CA VAL A 144 1.53 5.33 6.35
C VAL A 144 0.97 5.87 7.66
N ILE A 145 -0.19 5.34 8.06
CA ILE A 145 -0.81 5.63 9.35
C ILE A 145 -1.00 4.31 10.09
N LEU A 146 -0.57 4.25 11.33
CA LEU A 146 -0.68 3.07 12.19
C LEU A 146 -1.40 3.43 13.49
N GLY A 147 -2.17 2.48 14.03
CA GLY A 147 -2.72 2.57 15.37
C GLY A 147 -3.88 3.56 15.53
N CYS A 148 -4.59 3.88 14.45
CA CYS A 148 -5.74 4.78 14.54
C CYS A 148 -6.93 4.09 15.22
N ASP A 149 -7.64 4.82 16.07
CA ASP A 149 -8.74 4.30 16.91
C ASP A 149 -10.05 4.17 16.14
N THR A 150 -10.40 5.14 15.28
CA THR A 150 -11.64 5.16 14.52
C THR A 150 -11.43 5.29 13.02
N PRO A 151 -12.42 4.87 12.18
CA PRO A 151 -12.37 5.11 10.74
C PRO A 151 -12.29 6.61 10.41
N ASP A 152 -13.07 7.43 11.10
CA ASP A 152 -13.18 8.86 10.83
C ASP A 152 -11.83 9.57 11.08
N HIS A 153 -11.16 9.26 12.20
CA HIS A 153 -9.82 9.78 12.47
C HIS A 153 -8.81 9.30 11.43
N LEU A 154 -8.91 8.05 10.97
CA LEU A 154 -8.03 7.52 9.94
C LEU A 154 -8.17 8.30 8.62
N PHE A 155 -9.41 8.50 8.15
CA PHE A 155 -9.64 9.19 6.88
C PHE A 155 -9.35 10.69 6.97
N THR A 156 -9.68 11.34 8.08
CA THR A 156 -9.29 12.74 8.33
C THR A 156 -7.77 12.89 8.30
N ALA A 157 -7.03 12.01 8.97
CA ALA A 157 -5.57 12.04 8.95
C ALA A 157 -4.98 11.77 7.54
N CYS A 158 -5.63 10.92 6.73
CA CYS A 158 -5.23 10.74 5.33
C CYS A 158 -5.38 12.02 4.52
N ASP A 159 -6.53 12.70 4.65
CA ASP A 159 -6.80 13.96 3.96
C ASP A 159 -5.81 15.04 4.37
N ASP A 160 -5.63 15.28 5.67
CA ASP A 160 -4.73 16.29 6.21
C ASP A 160 -3.28 16.07 5.74
N LEU A 161 -2.81 14.82 5.73
CA LEU A 161 -1.45 14.49 5.31
C LEU A 161 -1.25 14.66 3.79
N PHE A 162 -2.21 14.24 2.98
CA PHE A 162 -2.12 14.44 1.53
C PHE A 162 -2.24 15.93 1.17
N ASP A 163 -3.17 16.65 1.77
CA ASP A 163 -3.33 18.08 1.54
C ASP A 163 -2.05 18.84 1.95
N TRP A 164 -1.47 18.51 3.10
CA TRP A 164 -0.18 19.05 3.52
C TRP A 164 0.93 18.72 2.53
N ALA A 165 1.04 17.48 2.07
CA ALA A 165 2.09 17.06 1.15
C ALA A 165 1.98 17.78 -0.19
N PHE A 166 0.79 17.84 -0.79
CA PHE A 166 0.56 18.52 -2.06
C PHE A 166 0.73 20.04 -1.98
N ALA A 167 0.49 20.64 -0.79
CA ALA A 167 0.68 22.07 -0.59
C ALA A 167 2.11 22.46 -0.24
N SER A 168 2.88 21.56 0.39
CA SER A 168 4.18 21.90 0.99
C SER A 168 5.38 21.59 0.09
N PHE A 169 5.24 20.70 -0.88
CA PHE A 169 6.32 20.27 -1.75
C PHE A 169 6.04 20.68 -3.20
N ALA A 170 7.05 21.20 -3.86
CA ALA A 170 7.02 21.55 -5.27
C ALA A 170 8.37 21.24 -5.90
N ASP A 171 8.36 20.88 -7.17
CA ASP A 171 9.59 20.68 -7.93
C ASP A 171 10.35 22.01 -8.03
N ARG A 172 11.63 21.96 -7.71
CA ARG A 172 12.52 23.09 -7.85
C ARG A 172 13.60 22.73 -8.88
N PRO A 173 13.63 23.39 -10.04
CA PRO A 173 14.68 23.12 -11.01
C PRO A 173 16.05 23.44 -10.38
N LEU A 174 16.94 22.47 -10.35
CA LEU A 174 18.31 22.64 -9.84
C LEU A 174 19.16 23.50 -10.77
N VAL A 175 18.84 23.47 -12.07
CA VAL A 175 19.50 24.23 -13.13
C VAL A 175 18.43 24.87 -14.01
N ASP A 176 18.52 26.17 -14.19
CA ASP A 176 17.74 26.87 -15.22
C ASP A 176 18.45 26.64 -16.57
N THR A 177 17.82 25.87 -17.46
CA THR A 177 18.35 25.58 -18.80
C THR A 177 18.43 26.82 -19.70
N LYS A 178 17.87 27.95 -19.27
CA LYS A 178 17.95 29.22 -19.98
C LYS A 178 19.14 30.10 -19.53
N THR A 179 19.75 29.75 -18.41
CA THR A 179 20.92 30.46 -17.89
C THR A 179 22.21 29.85 -18.45
N VAL A 180 22.93 30.60 -19.24
CA VAL A 180 24.28 30.21 -19.70
C VAL A 180 25.21 30.22 -18.49
N LEU A 181 25.69 29.06 -18.05
CA LEU A 181 26.59 28.91 -16.89
C LEU A 181 28.05 29.19 -17.26
N ALA A 182 28.45 28.87 -18.48
CA ALA A 182 29.76 29.17 -19.04
C ALA A 182 29.72 29.11 -20.57
N THR A 183 30.53 29.96 -21.21
CA THR A 183 30.89 29.85 -22.64
C THR A 183 32.28 29.18 -22.69
N VAL A 184 32.44 28.15 -23.49
CA VAL A 184 33.74 27.51 -23.75
C VAL A 184 34.23 28.09 -25.07
N ASP A 185 35.39 28.78 -25.05
CA ASP A 185 36.07 29.30 -26.22
C ASP A 185 36.85 28.18 -26.97
#